data_a3c81401dfa5a65da1038cf30ca94930
#
_entry.id   a3c81401dfa5a65da1038cf30ca94930
#
_cell.length_a   1.000
_cell.length_b   1.000
_cell.length_c   1.000
_cell.angle_alpha   90.00
_cell.angle_beta   90.00
_cell.angle_gamma   90.00
#
_symmetry.space_group_name_H-M   'P 1'
#
loop_
_entity.id
_entity.type
_entity.pdbx_description
1 polymer ?
#
loop_
_entity_poly.entity_id
_entity_poly.type
_entity_poly.pdbx_seq_one_letter_code
_entity_poly.pdbx_strand_id
1 'polypeptide(L)'
;MSEKQIVEVANALNDGFEPKYIRHINGTCYVADTKEEIYDDYVEIPSYKEICESKEAYAKAFKIQYDEQDPYRGKAIIQKHGDKYLVQNKPEVPLNREELDAVYALPYAKDYHPIYKAMGGIPAIEEVKFGIVSSRGCFGSCSFCAITFHQGRAVQSRSEASILDEAVEITNLKDFKGYIHDVGGPTANFRKPACKTQLTIGACKSKQCLTPKPCKNLIVDHSEFLGLLRKIRKLPKVKKAFVRSGLRYDYIMADKDDTFFRELVEHHVSGQLKVAPEHVAANTLKYMGKPSGDTYDRFREKFFKINKQLGKEQYLIPYLMSSHPGSGLNEAIELAEYLRDTKYQPEQVQDFYPTPGTLSTAMFYTGVDPITGKEVYIPKTREEKAMQRALLQFKNPKNYNLVHDALVKAGREDLIGNGPKCLIKSKADRYMAKMKKEEAIARGSSNRGKQGSKSKSSSKSSSKMNSKSNSKSTNNKGAAKEKFGDFKGKGPKSRSSKSNSRKGR
;
A
#
# COMPACT_ATOMS: atom_id res chain seq x y z
N MET A 1 -10.53 11.57 9.94
CA MET A 1 -11.13 12.44 9.21
C MET A 1 -11.89 13.34 10.09
N SER A 2 -11.57 14.60 9.99
CA SER A 2 -11.88 15.58 11.03
C SER A 2 -12.62 16.79 10.46
N GLU A 3 -13.36 16.57 9.35
CA GLU A 3 -14.03 17.66 8.63
C GLU A 3 -15.08 18.35 9.48
N LYS A 4 -15.87 17.60 10.29
CA LYS A 4 -16.82 18.17 11.25
C LYS A 4 -16.12 18.79 12.44
N GLN A 5 -15.19 18.05 13.03
CA GLN A 5 -14.48 18.44 14.26
C GLN A 5 -13.71 19.74 14.08
N ILE A 6 -13.10 19.98 12.91
CA ILE A 6 -12.38 21.25 12.68
C ILE A 6 -13.36 22.44 12.67
N VAL A 7 -14.58 22.26 12.15
CA VAL A 7 -15.63 23.29 12.15
C VAL A 7 -16.13 23.52 13.56
N GLU A 8 -16.37 22.45 14.34
CA GLU A 8 -16.81 22.55 15.75
C GLU A 8 -15.77 23.27 16.61
N VAL A 9 -14.48 22.92 16.45
CA VAL A 9 -13.37 23.61 17.15
C VAL A 9 -13.31 25.08 16.74
N ALA A 10 -13.43 25.38 15.44
CA ALA A 10 -13.40 26.76 14.95
C ALA A 10 -14.55 27.60 15.50
N ASN A 11 -15.77 27.02 15.54
CA ASN A 11 -16.94 27.68 16.11
C ASN A 11 -16.75 27.94 17.61
N ALA A 12 -16.30 26.93 18.38
CA ALA A 12 -16.03 27.10 19.81
C ALA A 12 -15.00 28.22 20.08
N LEU A 13 -13.93 28.29 19.29
CA LEU A 13 -12.94 29.37 19.38
C LEU A 13 -13.55 30.74 19.02
N ASN A 14 -14.39 30.82 17.99
CA ASN A 14 -15.08 32.03 17.60
C ASN A 14 -16.07 32.51 18.67
N ASP A 15 -16.69 31.58 19.40
CA ASP A 15 -17.57 31.86 20.55
C ASP A 15 -16.80 32.25 21.82
N GLY A 16 -15.48 32.33 21.74
CA GLY A 16 -14.61 32.82 22.83
C GLY A 16 -14.15 31.75 23.80
N PHE A 17 -14.35 30.45 23.50
CA PHE A 17 -13.81 29.38 24.34
C PHE A 17 -12.28 29.34 24.23
N GLU A 18 -11.58 29.28 25.35
CA GLU A 18 -10.14 28.97 25.31
C GLU A 18 -9.92 27.50 24.92
N PRO A 19 -8.86 27.17 24.15
CA PRO A 19 -8.58 25.80 23.70
C PRO A 19 -8.60 24.73 24.80
N LYS A 20 -8.15 25.07 26.01
CA LYS A 20 -8.12 24.16 27.18
C LYS A 20 -9.50 23.71 27.66
N TYR A 21 -10.57 24.43 27.31
CA TYR A 21 -11.95 24.10 27.68
C TYR A 21 -12.72 23.41 26.56
N ILE A 22 -12.15 23.28 25.36
CA ILE A 22 -12.75 22.56 24.24
C ILE A 22 -12.44 21.06 24.42
N ARG A 23 -13.13 20.39 25.32
CA ARG A 23 -12.87 19.00 25.72
C ARG A 23 -13.94 18.02 25.28
N HIS A 24 -15.07 18.50 24.76
CA HIS A 24 -16.27 17.72 24.47
C HIS A 24 -16.38 17.21 23.02
N ILE A 25 -15.43 17.60 22.17
CA ILE A 25 -15.50 17.25 20.73
C ILE A 25 -14.94 15.84 20.51
N ASN A 26 -15.75 14.93 19.97
CA ASN A 26 -15.33 13.57 19.65
C ASN A 26 -14.14 13.55 18.69
N GLY A 27 -13.27 12.53 18.84
CA GLY A 27 -12.09 12.38 17.98
C GLY A 27 -10.96 13.37 18.26
N THR A 28 -11.07 14.22 19.29
CA THR A 28 -10.00 15.12 19.77
C THR A 28 -9.29 14.55 20.99
N CYS A 29 -8.16 15.14 21.33
CA CYS A 29 -7.41 14.81 22.53
C CYS A 29 -7.17 16.07 23.35
N TYR A 30 -7.17 15.93 24.68
CA TYR A 30 -6.81 16.99 25.61
C TYR A 30 -6.02 16.45 26.81
N VAL A 31 -5.46 17.35 27.60
CA VAL A 31 -4.77 17.00 28.84
C VAL A 31 -5.66 17.41 30.03
N ALA A 32 -5.87 16.48 30.95
CA ALA A 32 -6.53 16.70 32.24
C ALA A 32 -5.51 16.61 33.36
N ASP A 33 -5.67 17.46 34.36
CA ASP A 33 -4.81 17.43 35.55
C ASP A 33 -5.24 16.31 36.52
N THR A 34 -6.54 16.03 36.60
CA THR A 34 -7.11 14.97 37.45
C THR A 34 -8.17 14.17 36.70
N LYS A 35 -8.56 13.02 37.25
CA LYS A 35 -9.63 12.16 36.64
C LYS A 35 -11.03 12.79 36.82
N GLU A 36 -11.23 13.60 37.81
CA GLU A 36 -12.49 14.31 38.09
C GLU A 36 -12.85 15.34 37.01
N GLU A 37 -11.87 15.74 36.20
CA GLU A 37 -12.07 16.60 35.03
C GLU A 37 -12.56 15.85 33.79
N ILE A 38 -12.69 14.52 33.84
CA ILE A 38 -13.05 13.66 32.71
C ILE A 38 -14.50 13.22 32.91
N TYR A 39 -15.40 13.75 32.10
CA TYR A 39 -16.85 13.56 32.26
C TYR A 39 -17.39 12.37 31.43
N ASP A 40 -16.69 11.97 30.36
CA ASP A 40 -17.12 10.88 29.50
C ASP A 40 -16.79 9.51 30.12
N ASP A 41 -17.54 8.47 29.73
CA ASP A 41 -17.20 7.08 30.03
C ASP A 41 -15.88 6.69 29.32
N TYR A 42 -14.91 6.26 30.09
CA TYR A 42 -13.57 5.99 29.58
C TYR A 42 -13.00 4.64 29.99
N VAL A 43 -11.97 4.23 29.28
CA VAL A 43 -11.12 3.09 29.63
C VAL A 43 -9.70 3.57 29.85
N GLU A 44 -9.12 3.20 30.99
CA GLU A 44 -7.74 3.51 31.30
C GLU A 44 -6.80 2.45 30.72
N ILE A 45 -5.78 2.92 29.99
CA ILE A 45 -4.69 2.07 29.49
C ILE A 45 -3.47 2.20 30.39
N PRO A 46 -2.51 1.24 30.39
CA PRO A 46 -1.26 1.36 31.10
C PRO A 46 -0.61 2.71 30.87
N SER A 47 -0.03 3.29 31.95
CA SER A 47 0.61 4.61 31.91
C SER A 47 1.72 4.67 30.85
N TYR A 48 2.08 5.87 30.43
CA TYR A 48 3.19 6.06 29.50
C TYR A 48 4.49 5.45 30.01
N LYS A 49 4.76 5.55 31.31
CA LYS A 49 5.93 4.95 31.94
C LYS A 49 5.91 3.42 31.82
N GLU A 50 4.80 2.78 32.16
CA GLU A 50 4.66 1.31 32.07
C GLU A 50 4.84 0.79 30.64
N ILE A 51 4.28 1.48 29.64
CA ILE A 51 4.43 1.04 28.24
C ILE A 51 5.85 1.25 27.70
N CYS A 52 6.63 2.17 28.27
CA CYS A 52 8.03 2.33 27.93
C CYS A 52 8.91 1.23 28.55
N GLU A 53 8.53 0.72 29.71
CA GLU A 53 9.29 -0.27 30.48
C GLU A 53 8.87 -1.72 30.15
N SER A 54 7.63 -1.96 29.72
CA SER A 54 7.09 -3.31 29.46
C SER A 54 6.42 -3.42 28.09
N LYS A 55 6.86 -4.40 27.30
CA LYS A 55 6.24 -4.75 26.02
C LYS A 55 4.86 -5.36 26.20
N GLU A 56 4.64 -6.06 27.29
CA GLU A 56 3.34 -6.63 27.67
C GLU A 56 2.34 -5.52 27.98
N ALA A 57 2.77 -4.48 28.74
CA ALA A 57 1.97 -3.29 28.98
C ALA A 57 1.62 -2.57 27.66
N TYR A 58 2.59 -2.44 26.75
CA TYR A 58 2.34 -1.88 25.43
C TYR A 58 1.34 -2.72 24.62
N ALA A 59 1.47 -4.05 24.60
CA ALA A 59 0.54 -4.93 23.89
C ALA A 59 -0.89 -4.83 24.46
N LYS A 60 -1.03 -4.73 25.81
CA LYS A 60 -2.30 -4.49 26.47
C LYS A 60 -2.92 -3.15 26.09
N ALA A 61 -2.11 -2.07 26.13
CA ALA A 61 -2.55 -0.75 25.72
C ALA A 61 -3.02 -0.73 24.26
N PHE A 62 -2.22 -1.33 23.36
CA PHE A 62 -2.58 -1.44 21.94
C PHE A 62 -3.91 -2.18 21.74
N LYS A 63 -4.12 -3.31 22.45
CA LYS A 63 -5.36 -4.07 22.33
C LYS A 63 -6.58 -3.23 22.73
N ILE A 64 -6.49 -2.49 23.82
CA ILE A 64 -7.58 -1.60 24.27
C ILE A 64 -7.83 -0.52 23.21
N GLN A 65 -6.78 0.15 22.72
CA GLN A 65 -6.90 1.13 21.64
C GLN A 65 -7.53 0.53 20.38
N TYR A 66 -7.14 -0.71 20.03
CA TYR A 66 -7.70 -1.42 18.88
C TYR A 66 -9.19 -1.73 19.05
N ASP A 67 -9.64 -2.04 20.26
CA ASP A 67 -11.05 -2.34 20.56
C ASP A 67 -11.90 -1.08 20.64
N GLU A 68 -11.36 0.03 21.17
CA GLU A 68 -12.10 1.27 21.44
C GLU A 68 -12.03 2.30 20.28
N GLN A 69 -11.29 2.02 19.21
CA GLN A 69 -11.30 2.87 18.02
C GLN A 69 -12.59 2.81 17.18
N ASP A 70 -13.54 1.94 17.56
CA ASP A 70 -14.79 1.78 16.82
C ASP A 70 -15.73 2.96 17.09
N PRO A 71 -16.24 3.68 16.06
CA PRO A 71 -17.01 4.89 16.25
C PRO A 71 -18.40 4.70 16.85
N TYR A 72 -18.92 3.47 16.84
CA TYR A 72 -20.27 3.18 17.34
C TYR A 72 -20.31 2.72 18.79
N ARG A 73 -19.21 2.16 19.31
CA ARG A 73 -19.17 1.58 20.66
C ARG A 73 -17.91 1.91 21.44
N GLY A 74 -16.96 2.62 20.79
CA GLY A 74 -15.72 3.02 21.43
C GLY A 74 -15.98 4.01 22.55
N LYS A 75 -15.20 3.88 23.63
CA LYS A 75 -15.17 4.79 24.75
C LYS A 75 -13.99 5.75 24.60
N ALA A 76 -13.99 6.80 25.42
CA ALA A 76 -12.79 7.59 25.60
C ALA A 76 -11.66 6.73 26.19
N ILE A 77 -10.43 7.06 25.87
CA ILE A 77 -9.25 6.38 26.39
C ILE A 77 -8.43 7.38 27.19
N ILE A 78 -8.02 7.00 28.39
CA ILE A 78 -7.13 7.81 29.20
C ILE A 78 -5.81 7.11 29.45
N GLN A 79 -4.74 7.89 29.46
CA GLN A 79 -3.40 7.41 29.78
C GLN A 79 -2.71 8.37 30.73
N LYS A 80 -2.14 7.84 31.83
CA LYS A 80 -1.37 8.63 32.77
C LYS A 80 0.02 8.97 32.21
N HIS A 81 0.37 10.26 32.23
CA HIS A 81 1.66 10.84 31.84
C HIS A 81 2.21 11.67 33.00
N GLY A 82 3.07 11.08 33.83
CA GLY A 82 3.53 11.73 35.04
C GLY A 82 2.38 11.95 36.03
N ASP A 83 2.08 13.18 36.34
CA ASP A 83 0.99 13.64 37.23
C ASP A 83 -0.31 14.01 36.49
N LYS A 84 -0.29 13.99 35.12
CA LYS A 84 -1.43 14.36 34.28
C LYS A 84 -1.97 13.17 33.49
N TYR A 85 -3.13 13.37 32.86
CA TYR A 85 -3.78 12.39 32.01
C TYR A 85 -3.93 12.92 30.57
N LEU A 86 -3.45 12.17 29.60
CA LEU A 86 -3.84 12.36 28.21
C LEU A 86 -5.19 11.68 28.00
N VAL A 87 -6.18 12.44 27.58
CA VAL A 87 -7.53 11.98 27.28
C VAL A 87 -7.72 11.99 25.78
N GLN A 88 -8.04 10.85 25.20
CA GLN A 88 -8.52 10.73 23.82
C GLN A 88 -10.03 10.53 23.88
N ASN A 89 -10.78 11.47 23.39
CA ASN A 89 -12.23 11.34 23.28
C ASN A 89 -12.62 10.16 22.38
N LYS A 90 -13.82 9.64 22.60
CA LYS A 90 -14.35 8.55 21.73
C LYS A 90 -14.28 8.99 20.26
N PRO A 91 -14.11 8.04 19.32
CA PRO A 91 -14.11 8.36 17.91
C PRO A 91 -15.46 8.96 17.47
N GLU A 92 -15.41 9.90 16.53
CA GLU A 92 -16.62 10.43 15.91
C GLU A 92 -17.19 9.42 14.90
N VAL A 93 -18.51 9.41 14.75
CA VAL A 93 -19.18 8.58 13.75
C VAL A 93 -18.75 8.99 12.33
N PRO A 94 -18.66 8.05 11.40
CA PRO A 94 -18.33 8.36 10.01
C PRO A 94 -19.33 9.34 9.40
N LEU A 95 -18.83 10.19 8.50
CA LEU A 95 -19.70 11.06 7.71
C LEU A 95 -20.78 10.24 7.00
N ASN A 96 -22.01 10.71 7.01
CA ASN A 96 -23.05 10.16 6.16
C ASN A 96 -22.79 10.53 4.69
N ARG A 97 -23.62 10.07 3.77
CA ARG A 97 -23.42 10.26 2.34
C ARG A 97 -23.47 11.72 1.93
N GLU A 98 -24.44 12.45 2.46
CA GLU A 98 -24.66 13.86 2.16
C GLU A 98 -23.52 14.74 2.69
N GLU A 99 -23.05 14.48 3.88
CA GLU A 99 -21.91 15.15 4.47
C GLU A 99 -20.61 14.87 3.69
N LEU A 100 -20.43 13.62 3.27
CA LEU A 100 -19.27 13.24 2.45
C LEU A 100 -19.30 13.91 1.08
N ASP A 101 -20.47 13.96 0.44
CA ASP A 101 -20.68 14.64 -0.84
C ASP A 101 -20.40 16.14 -0.73
N ALA A 102 -20.85 16.79 0.35
CA ALA A 102 -20.56 18.20 0.62
C ALA A 102 -19.04 18.47 0.73
N VAL A 103 -18.29 17.57 1.38
CA VAL A 103 -16.82 17.69 1.44
C VAL A 103 -16.20 17.60 0.05
N TYR A 104 -16.67 16.70 -0.81
CA TYR A 104 -16.14 16.56 -2.18
C TYR A 104 -16.64 17.62 -3.17
N ALA A 105 -17.71 18.35 -2.82
CA ALA A 105 -18.21 19.49 -3.59
C ALA A 105 -17.46 20.80 -3.33
N LEU A 106 -16.52 20.83 -2.38
CA LEU A 106 -15.68 22.01 -2.12
C LEU A 106 -14.87 22.37 -3.37
N PRO A 107 -14.57 23.67 -3.60
CA PRO A 107 -13.92 24.15 -4.83
C PRO A 107 -12.42 23.82 -4.84
N TYR A 108 -12.09 22.55 -4.97
CA TYR A 108 -10.71 22.09 -5.06
C TYR A 108 -10.05 22.51 -6.39
N ALA A 109 -8.82 23.00 -6.31
CA ALA A 109 -8.03 23.40 -7.49
C ALA A 109 -7.69 22.21 -8.43
N LYS A 110 -7.80 20.97 -7.96
CA LYS A 110 -7.42 19.74 -8.69
C LYS A 110 -6.02 19.79 -9.30
N ASP A 111 -5.13 20.54 -8.65
CA ASP A 111 -3.72 20.70 -9.03
C ASP A 111 -2.87 20.97 -7.79
N TYR A 112 -1.54 20.98 -7.95
CA TYR A 112 -0.63 21.33 -6.86
C TYR A 112 -0.69 22.82 -6.54
N HIS A 113 -0.36 23.16 -5.29
CA HIS A 113 -0.35 24.55 -4.83
C HIS A 113 0.64 25.40 -5.66
N PRO A 114 0.26 26.63 -6.09
CA PRO A 114 1.08 27.48 -6.97
C PRO A 114 2.51 27.76 -6.49
N ILE A 115 2.77 27.69 -5.18
CA ILE A 115 4.12 27.85 -4.60
C ILE A 115 5.16 26.88 -5.21
N TYR A 116 4.73 25.69 -5.63
CA TYR A 116 5.60 24.66 -6.20
C TYR A 116 5.93 24.90 -7.68
N LYS A 117 5.24 25.85 -8.35
CA LYS A 117 5.43 26.11 -9.78
C LYS A 117 6.88 26.53 -10.09
N ALA A 118 7.47 27.38 -9.26
CA ALA A 118 8.86 27.81 -9.42
C ALA A 118 9.89 26.69 -9.20
N MET A 119 9.48 25.61 -8.48
CA MET A 119 10.32 24.43 -8.22
C MET A 119 10.17 23.33 -9.29
N GLY A 120 9.45 23.59 -10.39
CA GLY A 120 9.15 22.59 -11.44
C GLY A 120 7.87 21.80 -11.22
N GLY A 121 7.02 22.20 -10.26
CA GLY A 121 5.76 21.52 -9.93
C GLY A 121 5.93 20.29 -9.05
N ILE A 122 4.87 19.48 -8.97
CA ILE A 122 4.86 18.19 -8.25
C ILE A 122 4.57 17.07 -9.26
N PRO A 123 5.58 16.28 -9.69
CA PRO A 123 5.37 15.22 -10.70
C PRO A 123 4.29 14.18 -10.33
N ALA A 124 4.09 13.93 -9.03
CA ALA A 124 3.10 12.97 -8.56
C ALA A 124 1.65 13.34 -8.93
N ILE A 125 1.36 14.61 -9.26
CA ILE A 125 0.01 15.04 -9.67
C ILE A 125 -0.44 14.33 -10.96
N GLU A 126 0.49 14.02 -11.85
CA GLU A 126 0.18 13.36 -13.13
C GLU A 126 -0.46 11.97 -12.94
N GLU A 127 -0.15 11.30 -11.83
CA GLU A 127 -0.72 9.98 -11.52
C GLU A 127 -2.13 10.05 -10.93
N VAL A 128 -2.50 11.16 -10.27
CA VAL A 128 -3.74 11.24 -9.48
C VAL A 128 -4.75 12.28 -9.99
N LYS A 129 -4.32 13.25 -10.79
CA LYS A 129 -5.15 14.39 -11.24
C LYS A 129 -6.49 14.00 -11.85
N PHE A 130 -6.53 12.91 -12.60
CA PHE A 130 -7.73 12.38 -13.24
C PHE A 130 -8.27 11.14 -12.53
N GLY A 131 -8.02 11.02 -11.22
CA GLY A 131 -8.56 9.99 -10.35
C GLY A 131 -9.74 10.51 -9.53
N ILE A 132 -10.69 9.63 -9.24
CA ILE A 132 -11.89 9.91 -8.45
C ILE A 132 -11.89 9.00 -7.24
N VAL A 133 -11.98 9.57 -6.05
CA VAL A 133 -12.16 8.82 -4.81
C VAL A 133 -13.66 8.62 -4.60
N SER A 134 -14.10 7.37 -4.67
CA SER A 134 -15.52 7.01 -4.60
C SER A 134 -15.99 6.66 -3.18
N SER A 135 -15.06 6.27 -2.30
CA SER A 135 -15.37 5.82 -0.93
C SER A 135 -14.19 6.02 0.00
N ARG A 136 -14.46 5.96 1.31
CA ARG A 136 -13.48 5.95 2.40
C ARG A 136 -13.76 4.77 3.32
N GLY A 137 -12.78 4.39 4.16
CA GLY A 137 -12.89 3.27 5.06
C GLY A 137 -12.68 1.91 4.38
N CYS A 138 -12.35 0.90 5.18
CA CYS A 138 -12.06 -0.44 4.66
C CYS A 138 -12.31 -1.52 5.72
N PHE A 139 -13.24 -2.43 5.50
CA PHE A 139 -13.48 -3.57 6.38
C PHE A 139 -12.54 -4.75 6.15
N GLY A 140 -11.56 -4.60 5.26
CA GLY A 140 -10.54 -5.63 4.99
C GLY A 140 -9.65 -5.94 6.18
N SER A 141 -9.44 -4.97 7.08
CA SER A 141 -8.75 -5.13 8.37
C SER A 141 -7.38 -5.82 8.29
N CYS A 142 -6.62 -5.57 7.21
CA CYS A 142 -5.24 -6.08 7.10
C CYS A 142 -4.39 -5.54 8.25
N SER A 143 -3.64 -6.41 8.92
CA SER A 143 -2.93 -6.10 10.17
C SER A 143 -1.85 -5.03 10.03
N PHE A 144 -1.26 -4.90 8.85
CA PHE A 144 -0.19 -3.94 8.53
C PHE A 144 -0.71 -2.59 8.00
N CYS A 145 -2.02 -2.48 7.72
CA CYS A 145 -2.58 -1.34 7.01
C CYS A 145 -3.13 -0.28 7.98
N ALA A 146 -2.60 0.94 7.89
CA ALA A 146 -3.04 2.06 8.72
C ALA A 146 -4.46 2.56 8.38
N ILE A 147 -5.02 2.20 7.23
CA ILE A 147 -6.37 2.63 6.82
C ILE A 147 -7.43 2.20 7.83
N THR A 148 -7.25 1.03 8.45
CA THR A 148 -8.14 0.53 9.49
C THR A 148 -8.31 1.54 10.65
N PHE A 149 -7.24 2.24 11.02
CA PHE A 149 -7.24 3.26 12.08
C PHE A 149 -7.52 4.65 11.53
N HIS A 150 -6.95 4.99 10.39
CA HIS A 150 -7.00 6.32 9.83
C HIS A 150 -8.36 6.65 9.21
N GLN A 151 -9.01 5.69 8.55
CA GLN A 151 -10.31 5.87 7.89
C GLN A 151 -11.43 5.02 8.51
N GLY A 152 -11.08 4.11 9.41
CA GLY A 152 -12.00 3.20 10.06
C GLY A 152 -12.39 1.98 9.21
N ARG A 153 -13.17 1.10 9.84
CA ARG A 153 -13.65 -0.14 9.22
C ARG A 153 -15.00 -0.01 8.54
N ALA A 154 -15.73 1.08 8.80
CA ALA A 154 -17.00 1.37 8.13
C ALA A 154 -16.73 2.05 6.78
N VAL A 155 -17.30 1.50 5.73
CA VAL A 155 -17.20 2.10 4.38
C VAL A 155 -18.19 3.25 4.29
N GLN A 156 -17.68 4.41 3.91
CA GLN A 156 -18.43 5.63 3.60
C GLN A 156 -18.36 5.86 2.10
N SER A 157 -19.48 5.88 1.42
CA SER A 157 -19.53 6.01 -0.03
C SER A 157 -20.21 7.31 -0.44
N ARG A 158 -19.58 8.02 -1.35
CA ARG A 158 -20.18 9.18 -2.03
C ARG A 158 -21.38 8.72 -2.84
N SER A 159 -22.32 9.63 -3.05
CA SER A 159 -23.43 9.41 -3.97
C SER A 159 -22.92 9.27 -5.41
N GLU A 160 -23.72 8.63 -6.22
CA GLU A 160 -23.43 8.51 -7.64
C GLU A 160 -23.43 9.89 -8.33
N ALA A 161 -24.36 10.78 -7.95
CA ALA A 161 -24.44 12.15 -8.45
C ALA A 161 -23.14 12.91 -8.19
N SER A 162 -22.67 12.96 -6.94
CA SER A 162 -21.42 13.61 -6.55
C SER A 162 -20.21 13.12 -7.37
N ILE A 163 -20.13 11.82 -7.63
CA ILE A 163 -19.03 11.23 -8.42
C ILE A 163 -19.15 11.58 -9.91
N LEU A 164 -20.36 11.58 -10.45
CA LEU A 164 -20.61 11.95 -11.85
C LEU A 164 -20.35 13.43 -12.11
N ASP A 165 -20.73 14.31 -11.18
CA ASP A 165 -20.45 15.74 -11.25
C ASP A 165 -18.93 15.98 -11.27
N GLU A 166 -18.17 15.35 -10.38
CA GLU A 166 -16.70 15.43 -10.40
C GLU A 166 -16.11 14.86 -11.70
N ALA A 167 -16.65 13.77 -12.22
CA ALA A 167 -16.20 13.21 -13.49
C ALA A 167 -16.44 14.20 -14.65
N VAL A 168 -17.57 14.91 -14.68
CA VAL A 168 -17.85 15.96 -15.66
C VAL A 168 -16.87 17.12 -15.52
N GLU A 169 -16.58 17.58 -14.29
CA GLU A 169 -15.57 18.62 -14.05
C GLU A 169 -14.19 18.20 -14.58
N ILE A 170 -13.77 16.97 -14.31
CA ILE A 170 -12.51 16.42 -14.83
C ILE A 170 -12.48 16.45 -16.36
N THR A 171 -13.58 16.13 -17.04
CA THR A 171 -13.64 16.17 -18.52
C THR A 171 -13.49 17.57 -19.11
N ASN A 172 -13.68 18.61 -18.31
CA ASN A 172 -13.55 20.00 -18.71
C ASN A 172 -12.16 20.60 -18.45
N LEU A 173 -11.25 19.86 -17.79
CA LEU A 173 -9.87 20.28 -17.61
C LEU A 173 -9.15 20.32 -18.95
N LYS A 174 -8.31 21.35 -19.16
CA LYS A 174 -7.62 21.61 -20.45
C LYS A 174 -6.73 20.46 -20.92
N ASP A 175 -6.13 19.74 -19.98
CA ASP A 175 -5.20 18.65 -20.22
C ASP A 175 -5.86 17.26 -20.21
N PHE A 176 -7.18 17.19 -20.06
CA PHE A 176 -7.92 15.92 -20.11
C PHE A 176 -7.91 15.31 -21.53
N LYS A 177 -7.42 14.09 -21.66
CA LYS A 177 -7.27 13.35 -22.94
C LYS A 177 -8.28 12.24 -23.15
N GLY A 178 -9.31 12.18 -22.30
CA GLY A 178 -10.38 11.18 -22.38
C GLY A 178 -10.18 9.97 -21.45
N TYR A 179 -9.23 10.01 -20.53
CA TYR A 179 -8.93 8.91 -19.63
C TYR A 179 -9.14 9.32 -18.17
N ILE A 180 -10.13 8.71 -17.51
CA ILE A 180 -10.22 8.73 -16.05
C ILE A 180 -9.30 7.62 -15.56
N HIS A 181 -8.22 8.02 -14.86
CA HIS A 181 -7.13 7.13 -14.52
C HIS A 181 -7.51 6.12 -13.43
N ASP A 182 -8.41 6.51 -12.53
CA ASP A 182 -8.89 5.65 -11.46
C ASP A 182 -10.29 6.07 -10.99
N VAL A 183 -11.15 5.10 -10.76
CA VAL A 183 -12.37 5.26 -9.98
C VAL A 183 -12.21 4.34 -8.79
N GLY A 184 -11.77 4.88 -7.66
CA GLY A 184 -11.25 4.06 -6.60
C GLY A 184 -11.50 4.56 -5.19
N GLY A 185 -10.67 4.11 -4.28
CA GLY A 185 -10.69 4.38 -2.86
C GLY A 185 -9.68 3.49 -2.13
N PRO A 186 -9.72 3.40 -0.80
CA PRO A 186 -8.86 2.49 -0.03
C PRO A 186 -8.96 1.03 -0.49
N THR A 187 -10.17 0.65 -0.92
CA THR A 187 -10.50 -0.59 -1.62
C THR A 187 -11.58 -0.25 -2.64
N ALA A 188 -11.22 -0.24 -3.92
CA ALA A 188 -12.06 0.32 -4.96
C ALA A 188 -13.45 -0.34 -5.06
N ASN A 189 -13.53 -1.65 -4.84
CA ASN A 189 -14.77 -2.41 -4.94
C ASN A 189 -15.60 -2.48 -3.64
N PHE A 190 -15.26 -1.68 -2.62
CA PHE A 190 -16.09 -1.53 -1.42
C PHE A 190 -16.97 -0.28 -1.53
N ARG A 191 -18.28 -0.49 -1.66
CA ARG A 191 -19.27 0.59 -1.75
C ARG A 191 -20.32 0.56 -0.65
N LYS A 192 -20.44 -0.58 0.04
CA LYS A 192 -21.42 -0.80 1.09
C LYS A 192 -20.75 -1.21 2.40
N PRO A 193 -21.42 -1.04 3.55
CA PRO A 193 -20.97 -1.62 4.81
C PRO A 193 -20.81 -3.14 4.67
N ALA A 194 -19.91 -3.72 5.47
CA ALA A 194 -19.68 -5.16 5.43
C ALA A 194 -20.94 -5.98 5.77
N CYS A 195 -21.79 -5.48 6.67
CA CYS A 195 -23.05 -6.12 7.04
C CYS A 195 -24.03 -5.09 7.62
N LYS A 196 -25.30 -5.46 7.75
CA LYS A 196 -26.36 -4.57 8.27
C LYS A 196 -26.07 -4.03 9.67
N THR A 197 -25.47 -4.85 10.54
CA THR A 197 -25.21 -4.50 11.93
C THR A 197 -23.99 -3.60 12.14
N GLN A 198 -23.12 -3.47 11.11
CA GLN A 198 -21.90 -2.68 11.26
C GLN A 198 -22.15 -1.20 11.56
N LEU A 199 -23.23 -0.63 11.02
CA LEU A 199 -23.60 0.77 11.23
C LEU A 199 -24.34 1.06 12.53
N THR A 200 -24.66 0.03 13.31
CA THR A 200 -25.37 0.17 14.59
C THR A 200 -24.51 -0.25 15.78
N ILE A 201 -23.84 -1.38 15.69
CA ILE A 201 -23.00 -1.93 16.75
C ILE A 201 -21.50 -1.94 16.41
N GLY A 202 -21.12 -1.36 15.29
CA GLY A 202 -19.73 -1.28 14.85
C GLY A 202 -19.14 -2.57 14.31
N ALA A 203 -17.82 -2.57 14.09
CA ALA A 203 -17.08 -3.73 13.62
C ALA A 203 -16.91 -4.79 14.74
N CYS A 204 -16.92 -6.07 14.38
CA CYS A 204 -16.71 -7.16 15.33
C CYS A 204 -15.32 -7.08 16.00
N LYS A 205 -15.26 -7.23 17.34
CA LYS A 205 -13.99 -7.26 18.08
C LYS A 205 -13.15 -8.50 17.79
N SER A 206 -13.79 -9.67 17.60
CA SER A 206 -13.14 -10.98 17.49
C SER A 206 -13.12 -11.58 16.09
N LYS A 207 -13.68 -10.89 15.08
CA LYS A 207 -13.81 -11.42 13.72
C LYS A 207 -13.46 -10.38 12.68
N GLN A 208 -12.81 -10.84 11.61
CA GLN A 208 -12.67 -10.08 10.38
C GLN A 208 -13.75 -10.48 9.38
N CYS A 209 -14.12 -9.58 8.48
CA CYS A 209 -15.23 -9.81 7.55
C CYS A 209 -14.89 -10.77 6.41
N LEU A 210 -13.62 -10.83 6.00
CA LEU A 210 -13.16 -11.58 4.83
C LEU A 210 -12.23 -12.75 5.18
N THR A 211 -11.61 -12.74 6.36
CA THR A 211 -10.59 -13.72 6.73
C THR A 211 -10.92 -14.40 8.06
N PRO A 212 -10.51 -15.67 8.27
CA PRO A 212 -9.86 -16.57 7.29
C PRO A 212 -10.82 -17.06 6.18
N LYS A 213 -12.13 -16.87 6.36
CA LYS A 213 -13.21 -17.14 5.38
C LYS A 213 -14.22 -15.98 5.45
N PRO A 214 -14.90 -15.65 4.34
CA PRO A 214 -15.95 -14.65 4.34
C PRO A 214 -16.99 -14.91 5.43
N CYS A 215 -17.35 -13.85 6.16
CA CYS A 215 -18.36 -13.92 7.22
C CYS A 215 -19.72 -14.27 6.63
N LYS A 216 -20.53 -15.06 7.35
CA LYS A 216 -21.89 -15.44 6.90
C LYS A 216 -22.81 -14.23 6.68
N ASN A 217 -22.57 -13.14 7.42
CA ASN A 217 -23.36 -11.91 7.34
C ASN A 217 -22.78 -10.89 6.35
N LEU A 218 -21.67 -11.24 5.67
CA LEU A 218 -21.05 -10.32 4.71
C LEU A 218 -22.00 -10.05 3.54
N ILE A 219 -22.24 -8.77 3.27
CA ILE A 219 -22.97 -8.33 2.09
C ILE A 219 -21.94 -8.23 0.95
N VAL A 220 -22.11 -9.10 -0.06
CA VAL A 220 -21.28 -9.09 -1.26
C VAL A 220 -22.15 -8.57 -2.41
N ASP A 221 -21.85 -7.35 -2.86
CA ASP A 221 -22.63 -6.68 -3.89
C ASP A 221 -21.78 -5.64 -4.62
N HIS A 222 -21.54 -5.87 -5.90
CA HIS A 222 -20.82 -4.96 -6.79
C HIS A 222 -21.74 -4.16 -7.73
N SER A 223 -23.07 -4.31 -7.62
CA SER A 223 -24.03 -3.72 -8.56
C SER A 223 -23.96 -2.19 -8.62
N GLU A 224 -23.87 -1.52 -7.45
CA GLU A 224 -23.73 -0.06 -7.37
C GLU A 224 -22.43 0.41 -8.03
N PHE A 225 -21.31 -0.26 -7.74
CA PHE A 225 -20.01 0.11 -8.32
C PHE A 225 -19.99 -0.11 -9.84
N LEU A 226 -20.52 -1.23 -10.29
CA LEU A 226 -20.64 -1.53 -11.72
C LEU A 226 -21.54 -0.53 -12.45
N GLY A 227 -22.70 -0.18 -11.86
CA GLY A 227 -23.60 0.84 -12.37
C GLY A 227 -22.91 2.20 -12.54
N LEU A 228 -22.16 2.61 -11.52
CA LEU A 228 -21.36 3.84 -11.55
C LEU A 228 -20.32 3.81 -12.67
N LEU A 229 -19.53 2.74 -12.78
CA LEU A 229 -18.51 2.60 -13.82
C LEU A 229 -19.11 2.64 -15.24
N ARG A 230 -20.29 2.02 -15.43
CA ARG A 230 -21.04 2.07 -16.70
C ARG A 230 -21.48 3.49 -17.05
N LYS A 231 -21.93 4.29 -16.07
CA LYS A 231 -22.34 5.68 -16.28
C LYS A 231 -21.16 6.58 -16.60
N ILE A 232 -20.05 6.49 -15.84
CA ILE A 232 -18.83 7.26 -16.10
C ILE A 232 -18.30 6.97 -17.51
N ARG A 233 -18.33 5.71 -17.94
CA ARG A 233 -17.88 5.30 -19.29
C ARG A 233 -18.72 5.92 -20.41
N LYS A 234 -19.97 6.28 -20.13
CA LYS A 234 -20.90 6.89 -21.10
C LYS A 234 -20.85 8.41 -21.14
N LEU A 235 -20.09 9.05 -20.23
CA LEU A 235 -19.99 10.51 -20.22
C LEU A 235 -19.32 11.03 -21.52
N PRO A 236 -19.76 12.17 -22.04
CA PRO A 236 -19.09 12.83 -23.16
C PRO A 236 -17.61 13.05 -22.86
N LYS A 237 -16.77 12.95 -23.89
CA LYS A 237 -15.30 13.07 -23.82
C LYS A 237 -14.58 11.94 -23.08
N VAL A 238 -15.25 11.03 -22.35
CA VAL A 238 -14.62 9.88 -21.69
C VAL A 238 -14.44 8.75 -22.70
N LYS A 239 -13.20 8.43 -23.00
CA LYS A 239 -12.81 7.27 -23.84
C LYS A 239 -12.69 5.98 -23.01
N LYS A 240 -12.12 6.09 -21.81
CA LYS A 240 -11.92 4.99 -20.86
C LYS A 240 -11.96 5.50 -19.42
N ALA A 241 -12.50 4.67 -18.54
CA ALA A 241 -12.43 4.84 -17.09
C ALA A 241 -11.82 3.57 -16.50
N PHE A 242 -10.72 3.71 -15.77
CA PHE A 242 -9.99 2.58 -15.22
C PHE A 242 -10.21 2.44 -13.71
N VAL A 243 -9.95 1.25 -13.20
CA VAL A 243 -9.83 0.95 -11.77
C VAL A 243 -8.39 0.51 -11.54
N ARG A 244 -7.60 1.42 -10.95
CA ARG A 244 -6.16 1.22 -10.65
C ARG A 244 -5.89 1.08 -9.15
N SER A 245 -6.76 1.59 -8.31
CA SER A 245 -6.75 1.38 -6.86
C SER A 245 -6.90 -0.08 -6.51
N GLY A 246 -6.37 -0.46 -5.34
CA GLY A 246 -6.41 -1.84 -4.88
C GLY A 246 -7.82 -2.42 -4.84
N LEU A 247 -7.98 -3.58 -5.42
CA LEU A 247 -9.20 -4.38 -5.37
C LEU A 247 -9.03 -5.52 -4.36
N ARG A 248 -10.08 -5.80 -3.59
CA ARG A 248 -10.16 -7.02 -2.78
C ARG A 248 -10.64 -8.16 -3.67
N TYR A 249 -9.69 -8.92 -4.16
CA TYR A 249 -9.96 -10.07 -5.03
C TYR A 249 -10.76 -11.17 -4.32
N ASP A 250 -10.58 -11.33 -3.02
CA ASP A 250 -11.35 -12.25 -2.18
C ASP A 250 -12.82 -11.84 -2.05
N TYR A 251 -13.13 -10.54 -2.04
CA TYR A 251 -14.49 -10.03 -2.09
C TYR A 251 -15.12 -10.26 -3.48
N ILE A 252 -14.35 -10.12 -4.56
CA ILE A 252 -14.80 -10.48 -5.91
C ILE A 252 -15.10 -11.99 -5.98
N MET A 253 -14.23 -12.82 -5.40
CA MET A 253 -14.42 -14.28 -5.41
C MET A 253 -15.55 -14.76 -4.49
N ALA A 254 -16.00 -13.93 -3.56
CA ALA A 254 -17.17 -14.19 -2.73
C ALA A 254 -18.49 -13.81 -3.41
N ASP A 255 -18.44 -13.05 -4.50
CA ASP A 255 -19.63 -12.73 -5.30
C ASP A 255 -20.08 -13.95 -6.10
N LYS A 256 -21.38 -14.19 -6.08
CA LYS A 256 -22.02 -15.27 -6.86
C LYS A 256 -22.24 -14.87 -8.31
N ASP A 257 -22.29 -13.55 -8.58
CA ASP A 257 -22.45 -12.99 -9.91
C ASP A 257 -21.10 -12.56 -10.49
N ASP A 258 -20.74 -13.13 -11.63
CA ASP A 258 -19.49 -12.87 -12.33
C ASP A 258 -19.52 -11.61 -13.20
N THR A 259 -20.66 -10.95 -13.32
CA THR A 259 -20.87 -9.80 -14.23
C THR A 259 -19.88 -8.67 -13.92
N PHE A 260 -19.71 -8.34 -12.64
CA PHE A 260 -18.72 -7.31 -12.25
C PHE A 260 -17.30 -7.69 -12.67
N PHE A 261 -16.86 -8.92 -12.38
CA PHE A 261 -15.50 -9.34 -12.70
C PHE A 261 -15.26 -9.36 -14.22
N ARG A 262 -16.23 -9.82 -14.99
CA ARG A 262 -16.15 -9.83 -16.44
C ARG A 262 -16.05 -8.42 -17.02
N GLU A 263 -16.94 -7.49 -16.62
CA GLU A 263 -16.91 -6.12 -17.12
C GLU A 263 -15.69 -5.32 -16.63
N LEU A 264 -15.22 -5.58 -15.42
CA LEU A 264 -13.94 -5.03 -14.93
C LEU A 264 -12.81 -5.36 -15.90
N VAL A 265 -12.64 -6.64 -16.24
CA VAL A 265 -11.61 -7.10 -17.19
C VAL A 265 -11.85 -6.52 -18.58
N GLU A 266 -13.09 -6.49 -19.03
CA GLU A 266 -13.45 -6.04 -20.37
C GLU A 266 -13.21 -4.55 -20.59
N HIS A 267 -13.52 -3.72 -19.61
CA HIS A 267 -13.62 -2.29 -19.82
C HIS A 267 -12.72 -1.42 -18.94
N HIS A 268 -12.33 -1.90 -17.74
CA HIS A 268 -11.78 -1.05 -16.69
C HIS A 268 -10.34 -1.41 -16.28
N VAL A 269 -9.72 -2.41 -16.91
CA VAL A 269 -8.29 -2.75 -16.75
C VAL A 269 -7.50 -2.15 -17.91
N SER A 270 -6.44 -1.38 -17.59
CA SER A 270 -5.60 -0.67 -18.56
C SER A 270 -4.46 -1.51 -19.17
N GLY A 271 -4.56 -2.86 -19.11
CA GLY A 271 -3.51 -3.81 -19.50
C GLY A 271 -2.88 -4.50 -18.28
N GLN A 272 -2.86 -3.87 -17.14
CA GLN A 272 -2.36 -4.43 -15.89
C GLN A 272 -3.38 -4.23 -14.77
N LEU A 273 -3.65 -5.29 -14.02
CA LEU A 273 -4.46 -5.23 -12.80
C LEU A 273 -3.56 -5.48 -11.59
N LYS A 274 -3.48 -4.49 -10.70
CA LYS A 274 -2.72 -4.58 -9.46
C LYS A 274 -3.59 -5.23 -8.38
N VAL A 275 -3.06 -6.26 -7.74
CA VAL A 275 -3.72 -6.98 -6.64
C VAL A 275 -2.71 -7.25 -5.53
N ALA A 276 -3.19 -7.38 -4.31
CA ALA A 276 -2.34 -7.43 -3.13
C ALA A 276 -2.54 -8.77 -2.38
N PRO A 277 -2.03 -9.91 -2.87
CA PRO A 277 -1.99 -11.15 -2.09
C PRO A 277 -1.01 -11.06 -0.91
N GLU A 278 0.03 -10.26 -1.03
CA GLU A 278 1.12 -9.98 -0.09
C GLU A 278 2.05 -11.17 0.16
N HIS A 279 1.52 -12.38 0.31
CA HIS A 279 2.23 -13.62 0.56
C HIS A 279 1.42 -14.84 0.10
N VAL A 280 1.98 -16.06 0.23
CA VAL A 280 1.27 -17.32 -0.03
C VAL A 280 1.27 -18.24 1.18
N ALA A 281 2.31 -18.18 2.02
CA ALA A 281 2.43 -19.01 3.21
C ALA A 281 1.29 -18.75 4.21
N ALA A 282 0.62 -19.80 4.62
CA ALA A 282 -0.58 -19.73 5.47
C ALA A 282 -0.31 -19.04 6.81
N ASN A 283 0.85 -19.28 7.42
CA ASN A 283 1.23 -18.67 8.69
C ASN A 283 1.37 -17.15 8.56
N THR A 284 2.07 -16.67 7.51
CA THR A 284 2.25 -15.25 7.25
C THR A 284 0.92 -14.56 6.93
N LEU A 285 0.11 -15.16 6.04
CA LEU A 285 -1.21 -14.62 5.67
C LEU A 285 -2.16 -14.50 6.87
N LYS A 286 -2.10 -15.44 7.82
CA LYS A 286 -2.86 -15.37 9.07
C LYS A 286 -2.51 -14.10 9.85
N TYR A 287 -1.22 -13.81 10.07
CA TYR A 287 -0.80 -12.60 10.79
C TYR A 287 -0.99 -11.31 9.98
N MET A 288 -1.02 -11.39 8.66
CA MET A 288 -1.39 -10.27 7.80
C MET A 288 -2.89 -9.96 7.79
N GLY A 289 -3.74 -10.88 8.24
CA GLY A 289 -5.19 -10.76 8.06
C GLY A 289 -5.60 -10.84 6.59
N LYS A 290 -4.95 -11.71 5.82
CA LYS A 290 -5.21 -11.94 4.39
C LYS A 290 -5.87 -13.32 4.15
N PRO A 291 -6.60 -13.48 3.04
CA PRO A 291 -7.18 -14.76 2.67
C PRO A 291 -6.08 -15.79 2.32
N SER A 292 -6.45 -17.06 2.28
CA SER A 292 -5.54 -18.14 1.88
C SER A 292 -5.01 -17.96 0.46
N GLY A 293 -3.83 -18.50 0.19
CA GLY A 293 -3.21 -18.52 -1.14
C GLY A 293 -4.13 -19.09 -2.24
N ASP A 294 -4.87 -20.16 -1.92
CA ASP A 294 -5.84 -20.77 -2.84
C ASP A 294 -6.90 -19.79 -3.37
N THR A 295 -7.28 -18.80 -2.55
CA THR A 295 -8.24 -17.77 -2.98
C THR A 295 -7.63 -16.89 -4.06
N TYR A 296 -6.33 -16.58 -3.94
CA TYR A 296 -5.61 -15.84 -4.97
C TYR A 296 -5.43 -16.66 -6.25
N ASP A 297 -5.10 -17.94 -6.14
CA ASP A 297 -4.94 -18.81 -7.30
C ASP A 297 -6.24 -18.95 -8.10
N ARG A 298 -7.35 -19.18 -7.44
CA ARG A 298 -8.68 -19.22 -8.09
C ARG A 298 -9.02 -17.89 -8.78
N PHE A 299 -8.70 -16.76 -8.14
CA PHE A 299 -8.88 -15.44 -8.75
C PHE A 299 -8.01 -15.29 -10.00
N ARG A 300 -6.74 -15.68 -9.94
CA ARG A 300 -5.78 -15.65 -11.05
C ARG A 300 -6.23 -16.47 -12.24
N GLU A 301 -6.64 -17.71 -11.98
CA GLU A 301 -7.16 -18.61 -13.01
C GLU A 301 -8.40 -18.03 -13.70
N LYS A 302 -9.34 -17.50 -12.92
CA LYS A 302 -10.55 -16.89 -13.44
C LYS A 302 -10.26 -15.63 -14.26
N PHE A 303 -9.33 -14.79 -13.79
CA PHE A 303 -8.88 -13.61 -14.53
C PHE A 303 -8.35 -13.96 -15.91
N PHE A 304 -7.43 -14.93 -16.00
CA PHE A 304 -6.88 -15.35 -17.28
C PHE A 304 -7.90 -16.08 -18.18
N LYS A 305 -8.82 -16.83 -17.59
CA LYS A 305 -9.93 -17.44 -18.33
C LYS A 305 -10.81 -16.38 -18.99
N ILE A 306 -11.18 -15.33 -18.25
CA ILE A 306 -11.97 -14.21 -18.79
C ILE A 306 -11.19 -13.48 -19.88
N ASN A 307 -9.90 -13.19 -19.68
CA ASN A 307 -9.06 -12.57 -20.71
C ASN A 307 -9.06 -13.38 -22.01
N LYS A 308 -8.87 -14.69 -21.91
CA LYS A 308 -8.91 -15.59 -23.07
C LYS A 308 -10.26 -15.55 -23.80
N GLN A 309 -11.37 -15.55 -23.04
CA GLN A 309 -12.72 -15.46 -23.61
C GLN A 309 -12.98 -14.13 -24.33
N LEU A 310 -12.37 -13.03 -23.85
CA LEU A 310 -12.52 -11.69 -24.40
C LEU A 310 -11.47 -11.36 -25.47
N GLY A 311 -10.54 -12.28 -25.77
CA GLY A 311 -9.44 -12.02 -26.70
C GLY A 311 -8.49 -10.91 -26.22
N LYS A 312 -8.30 -10.75 -24.91
CA LYS A 312 -7.47 -9.69 -24.33
C LYS A 312 -6.15 -10.24 -23.82
N GLU A 313 -5.14 -9.38 -23.87
CA GLU A 313 -3.82 -9.62 -23.29
C GLU A 313 -3.61 -8.65 -22.12
N GLN A 314 -3.94 -9.10 -20.91
CA GLN A 314 -3.79 -8.32 -19.69
C GLN A 314 -3.04 -9.15 -18.65
N TYR A 315 -2.37 -8.45 -17.72
CA TYR A 315 -1.47 -9.05 -16.75
C TYR A 315 -1.91 -8.73 -15.32
N LEU A 316 -1.67 -9.66 -14.40
CA LEU A 316 -1.78 -9.43 -12.97
C LEU A 316 -0.41 -9.00 -12.42
N ILE A 317 -0.43 -7.93 -11.62
CA ILE A 317 0.75 -7.44 -10.90
C ILE A 317 0.51 -7.65 -9.41
N PRO A 318 0.94 -8.79 -8.84
CA PRO A 318 0.79 -9.03 -7.41
C PRO A 318 1.77 -8.18 -6.61
N TYR A 319 1.26 -7.46 -5.63
CA TYR A 319 2.09 -6.88 -4.58
C TYR A 319 2.45 -7.97 -3.58
N LEU A 320 3.75 -8.07 -3.28
CA LEU A 320 4.32 -9.07 -2.38
C LEU A 320 5.18 -8.36 -1.34
N MET A 321 5.11 -8.87 -0.11
CA MET A 321 5.79 -8.28 1.05
C MET A 321 6.68 -9.31 1.72
N SER A 322 7.95 -8.95 1.97
CA SER A 322 8.87 -9.73 2.78
C SER A 322 8.92 -9.24 4.23
N SER A 323 9.41 -10.07 5.11
CA SER A 323 9.78 -9.70 6.49
C SER A 323 8.61 -9.23 7.38
N HIS A 324 7.38 -9.60 7.06
CA HIS A 324 6.24 -9.37 7.93
C HIS A 324 6.34 -10.24 9.20
N PRO A 325 5.81 -9.79 10.36
CA PRO A 325 5.62 -10.67 11.52
C PRO A 325 4.97 -12.00 11.14
N GLY A 326 5.52 -13.11 11.61
CA GLY A 326 5.10 -14.46 11.22
C GLY A 326 5.72 -14.99 9.93
N SER A 327 6.67 -14.25 9.30
CA SER A 327 7.41 -14.72 8.13
C SER A 327 8.87 -14.96 8.50
N GLY A 328 9.27 -16.24 8.54
CA GLY A 328 10.66 -16.66 8.61
C GLY A 328 11.24 -17.03 7.24
N LEU A 329 12.41 -17.67 7.24
CA LEU A 329 13.04 -18.12 5.99
C LEU A 329 12.22 -19.20 5.28
N ASN A 330 11.54 -20.08 6.01
CA ASN A 330 10.72 -21.14 5.42
C ASN A 330 9.54 -20.57 4.64
N GLU A 331 8.81 -19.61 5.22
CA GLU A 331 7.72 -18.94 4.56
C GLU A 331 8.18 -18.13 3.32
N ALA A 332 9.36 -17.49 3.43
CA ALA A 332 9.96 -16.77 2.31
C ALA A 332 10.38 -17.70 1.16
N ILE A 333 10.88 -18.91 1.50
CA ILE A 333 11.21 -19.94 0.51
C ILE A 333 9.93 -20.48 -0.15
N GLU A 334 8.87 -20.76 0.61
CA GLU A 334 7.57 -21.17 0.08
C GLU A 334 7.06 -20.15 -0.95
N LEU A 335 7.18 -18.85 -0.65
CA LEU A 335 6.83 -17.80 -1.60
C LEU A 335 7.75 -17.81 -2.84
N ALA A 336 9.05 -18.05 -2.68
CA ALA A 336 9.98 -18.15 -3.81
C ALA A 336 9.67 -19.36 -4.71
N GLU A 337 9.32 -20.51 -4.11
CA GLU A 337 8.88 -21.70 -4.84
C GLU A 337 7.61 -21.41 -5.64
N TYR A 338 6.62 -20.75 -5.03
CA TYR A 338 5.40 -20.30 -5.71
C TYR A 338 5.70 -19.39 -6.90
N LEU A 339 6.63 -18.43 -6.75
CA LEU A 339 7.05 -17.55 -7.84
C LEU A 339 7.76 -18.30 -8.98
N ARG A 340 8.55 -19.33 -8.64
CA ARG A 340 9.16 -20.25 -9.63
C ARG A 340 8.08 -20.98 -10.43
N ASP A 341 7.13 -21.60 -9.73
CA ASP A 341 6.10 -22.47 -10.33
C ASP A 341 5.11 -21.66 -11.17
N THR A 342 4.76 -20.47 -10.74
CA THR A 342 3.93 -19.54 -11.53
C THR A 342 4.69 -18.80 -12.62
N LYS A 343 6.03 -18.99 -12.71
CA LYS A 343 6.94 -18.33 -13.65
C LYS A 343 6.89 -16.79 -13.56
N TYR A 344 6.45 -16.27 -12.43
CA TYR A 344 6.39 -14.84 -12.18
C TYR A 344 7.67 -14.37 -11.47
N GLN A 345 8.18 -13.21 -11.87
CA GLN A 345 9.31 -12.55 -11.21
C GLN A 345 8.96 -11.10 -10.92
N PRO A 346 8.76 -10.74 -9.65
CA PRO A 346 8.44 -9.36 -9.31
C PRO A 346 9.63 -8.43 -9.58
N GLU A 347 9.38 -7.33 -10.27
CA GLU A 347 10.36 -6.26 -10.46
C GLU A 347 10.55 -5.44 -9.19
N GLN A 348 9.45 -5.15 -8.51
CA GLN A 348 9.41 -4.43 -7.24
C GLN A 348 8.93 -5.36 -6.13
N VAL A 349 9.59 -5.30 -4.99
CA VAL A 349 9.24 -6.00 -3.77
C VAL A 349 9.28 -5.02 -2.61
N GLN A 350 8.38 -5.20 -1.65
CA GLN A 350 8.31 -4.38 -0.44
C GLN A 350 8.76 -5.20 0.76
N ASP A 351 9.56 -4.59 1.62
CA ASP A 351 9.77 -5.13 2.96
C ASP A 351 8.66 -4.59 3.87
N PHE A 352 8.29 -5.37 4.86
CA PHE A 352 7.39 -4.87 5.90
C PHE A 352 7.99 -3.60 6.54
N TYR A 353 7.21 -2.52 6.49
CA TYR A 353 7.52 -1.26 7.12
C TYR A 353 6.60 -1.05 8.32
N PRO A 354 7.14 -0.97 9.55
CA PRO A 354 6.33 -0.75 10.75
C PRO A 354 5.62 0.60 10.70
N THR A 355 4.35 0.58 10.33
CA THR A 355 3.52 1.79 10.29
C THR A 355 2.88 2.01 11.67
N PRO A 356 3.06 3.17 12.31
CA PRO A 356 2.49 3.46 13.63
C PRO A 356 0.98 3.20 13.68
N GLY A 357 0.50 2.67 14.81
CA GLY A 357 -0.90 2.38 15.05
C GLY A 357 -1.40 1.07 14.40
N THR A 358 -0.58 0.32 13.67
CA THR A 358 -1.00 -0.94 13.05
C THR A 358 -0.74 -2.15 13.95
N LEU A 359 -1.60 -3.17 13.85
CA LEU A 359 -1.45 -4.42 14.60
C LEU A 359 -0.12 -5.12 14.30
N SER A 360 0.31 -5.11 13.02
CA SER A 360 1.61 -5.68 12.63
C SER A 360 2.79 -4.96 13.25
N THR A 361 2.70 -3.65 13.45
CA THR A 361 3.75 -2.88 14.14
C THR A 361 3.78 -3.23 15.63
N ALA A 362 2.63 -3.40 16.26
CA ALA A 362 2.58 -3.87 17.65
C ALA A 362 3.18 -5.27 17.78
N MET A 363 2.84 -6.22 16.91
CA MET A 363 3.47 -7.54 16.86
C MET A 363 4.98 -7.44 16.66
N PHE A 364 5.43 -6.61 15.71
CA PHE A 364 6.85 -6.42 15.39
C PHE A 364 7.66 -5.90 16.60
N TYR A 365 7.09 -4.95 17.34
CA TYR A 365 7.75 -4.37 18.51
C TYR A 365 7.74 -5.33 19.71
N THR A 366 6.60 -5.96 19.98
CA THR A 366 6.42 -6.77 21.19
C THR A 366 6.90 -8.21 21.03
N GLY A 367 6.81 -8.79 19.84
CA GLY A 367 6.98 -10.22 19.60
C GLY A 367 5.75 -11.05 19.94
N VAL A 368 4.61 -10.38 20.23
CA VAL A 368 3.36 -11.02 20.62
C VAL A 368 2.23 -10.45 19.78
N ASP A 369 1.25 -11.28 19.42
CA ASP A 369 -0.02 -10.81 18.85
C ASP A 369 -0.90 -10.24 19.97
N PRO A 370 -1.12 -8.91 20.00
CA PRO A 370 -1.90 -8.28 21.08
C PRO A 370 -3.35 -8.78 21.19
N ILE A 371 -3.90 -9.33 20.11
CA ILE A 371 -5.30 -9.81 20.10
C ILE A 371 -5.41 -11.17 20.75
N THR A 372 -4.44 -12.06 20.51
CA THR A 372 -4.51 -13.45 20.98
C THR A 372 -3.57 -13.77 22.14
N GLY A 373 -2.62 -12.89 22.46
CA GLY A 373 -1.57 -13.10 23.45
C GLY A 373 -0.51 -14.13 23.05
N LYS A 374 -0.51 -14.62 21.80
CA LYS A 374 0.42 -15.64 21.34
C LYS A 374 1.71 -15.00 20.81
N GLU A 375 2.84 -15.69 21.03
CA GLU A 375 4.12 -15.32 20.46
C GLU A 375 4.07 -15.34 18.92
N VAL A 376 4.77 -14.39 18.32
CA VAL A 376 4.88 -14.25 16.87
C VAL A 376 6.35 -14.17 16.49
N TYR A 377 6.74 -14.97 15.53
CA TYR A 377 8.09 -14.88 14.96
C TYR A 377 8.32 -13.53 14.30
N ILE A 378 9.43 -12.87 14.62
CA ILE A 378 9.80 -11.57 14.08
C ILE A 378 11.18 -11.66 13.41
N PRO A 379 11.31 -11.37 12.11
CA PRO A 379 12.60 -11.24 11.44
C PRO A 379 13.32 -9.97 11.94
N LYS A 380 14.29 -10.13 12.86
CA LYS A 380 14.92 -9.00 13.56
C LYS A 380 16.20 -8.52 12.87
N THR A 381 16.97 -9.43 12.28
CA THR A 381 18.29 -9.09 11.75
C THR A 381 18.21 -8.49 10.34
N ARG A 382 19.14 -7.58 10.04
CA ARG A 382 19.25 -7.02 8.68
C ARG A 382 19.56 -8.09 7.64
N GLU A 383 20.36 -9.08 8.04
CA GLU A 383 20.75 -10.20 7.19
C GLU A 383 19.54 -11.03 6.79
N GLU A 384 18.71 -11.45 7.76
CA GLU A 384 17.52 -12.24 7.49
C GLU A 384 16.51 -11.49 6.59
N LYS A 385 16.28 -10.21 6.87
CA LYS A 385 15.42 -9.36 6.01
C LYS A 385 15.95 -9.27 4.58
N ALA A 386 17.28 -9.12 4.44
CA ALA A 386 17.92 -9.12 3.12
C ALA A 386 17.78 -10.47 2.40
N MET A 387 17.88 -11.59 3.13
CA MET A 387 17.65 -12.94 2.59
C MET A 387 16.22 -13.14 2.15
N GLN A 388 15.21 -12.78 2.96
CA GLN A 388 13.79 -12.87 2.61
C GLN A 388 13.47 -12.03 1.36
N ARG A 389 13.98 -10.80 1.29
CA ARG A 389 13.83 -9.94 0.13
C ARG A 389 14.51 -10.54 -1.12
N ALA A 390 15.70 -11.09 -0.99
CA ALA A 390 16.44 -11.70 -2.08
C ALA A 390 15.70 -12.91 -2.66
N LEU A 391 15.04 -13.71 -1.81
CA LEU A 391 14.21 -14.85 -2.23
C LEU A 391 13.05 -14.44 -3.14
N LEU A 392 12.43 -13.28 -2.91
CA LEU A 392 11.39 -12.75 -3.84
C LEU A 392 11.95 -12.43 -5.23
N GLN A 393 13.24 -12.14 -5.33
CA GLN A 393 13.92 -11.83 -6.59
C GLN A 393 15.07 -12.80 -6.85
N PHE A 394 14.86 -14.09 -6.63
CA PHE A 394 15.92 -15.13 -6.68
C PHE A 394 16.59 -15.26 -8.05
N LYS A 395 15.94 -14.86 -9.14
CA LYS A 395 16.54 -14.85 -10.49
C LYS A 395 17.52 -13.70 -10.72
N ASN A 396 17.50 -12.67 -9.86
CA ASN A 396 18.44 -11.56 -9.98
C ASN A 396 19.87 -12.02 -9.62
N PRO A 397 20.86 -11.93 -10.54
CA PRO A 397 22.23 -12.40 -10.26
C PRO A 397 22.90 -11.73 -9.05
N LYS A 398 22.49 -10.51 -8.71
CA LYS A 398 23.01 -9.77 -7.54
C LYS A 398 22.58 -10.40 -6.21
N ASN A 399 21.45 -11.11 -6.20
CA ASN A 399 20.88 -11.73 -5.01
C ASN A 399 21.41 -13.15 -4.75
N TYR A 400 22.21 -13.69 -5.66
CA TYR A 400 22.61 -15.10 -5.63
C TYR A 400 23.17 -15.55 -4.28
N ASN A 401 24.13 -14.83 -3.70
CA ASN A 401 24.76 -15.22 -2.44
C ASN A 401 23.74 -15.21 -1.29
N LEU A 402 22.91 -14.16 -1.19
CA LEU A 402 21.85 -14.08 -0.17
C LEU A 402 20.84 -15.22 -0.30
N VAL A 403 20.45 -15.57 -1.53
CA VAL A 403 19.52 -16.70 -1.77
C VAL A 403 20.20 -18.02 -1.42
N HIS A 404 21.46 -18.23 -1.83
CA HIS A 404 22.21 -19.43 -1.48
C HIS A 404 22.31 -19.61 0.03
N ASP A 405 22.71 -18.54 0.75
CA ASP A 405 22.91 -18.58 2.20
C ASP A 405 21.57 -18.76 2.93
N ALA A 406 20.49 -18.18 2.42
CA ALA A 406 19.14 -18.39 2.95
C ALA A 406 18.70 -19.86 2.81
N LEU A 407 18.96 -20.49 1.66
CA LEU A 407 18.61 -21.90 1.42
C LEU A 407 19.42 -22.84 2.31
N VAL A 408 20.75 -22.62 2.43
CA VAL A 408 21.61 -23.41 3.32
C VAL A 408 21.18 -23.25 4.78
N LYS A 409 20.92 -22.00 5.22
CA LYS A 409 20.49 -21.73 6.61
C LYS A 409 19.14 -22.36 6.94
N ALA A 410 18.27 -22.52 5.95
CA ALA A 410 16.96 -23.17 6.10
C ALA A 410 17.01 -24.69 5.87
N GLY A 411 18.18 -25.29 5.56
CA GLY A 411 18.30 -26.71 5.23
C GLY A 411 17.60 -27.12 3.93
N ARG A 412 17.52 -26.18 2.95
CA ARG A 412 16.84 -26.35 1.67
C ARG A 412 17.82 -26.36 0.48
N GLU A 413 18.95 -27.04 0.63
CA GLU A 413 19.94 -27.24 -0.44
C GLU A 413 19.35 -28.00 -1.63
N ASP A 414 18.25 -28.74 -1.46
CA ASP A 414 17.47 -29.38 -2.52
C ASP A 414 17.00 -28.38 -3.61
N LEU A 415 16.92 -27.08 -3.28
CA LEU A 415 16.56 -26.01 -4.20
C LEU A 415 17.78 -25.38 -4.91
N ILE A 416 18.98 -25.91 -4.70
CA ILE A 416 20.24 -25.48 -5.34
C ILE A 416 20.68 -26.53 -6.36
N GLY A 417 20.70 -26.19 -7.64
CA GLY A 417 21.11 -27.12 -8.70
C GLY A 417 20.51 -26.81 -10.06
N ASN A 418 20.46 -27.82 -10.94
CA ASN A 418 19.95 -27.71 -12.30
C ASN A 418 18.56 -28.34 -12.48
N GLY A 419 17.97 -28.90 -11.43
CA GLY A 419 16.65 -29.50 -11.48
C GLY A 419 15.52 -28.47 -11.68
N PRO A 420 14.36 -28.89 -12.19
CA PRO A 420 13.23 -27.98 -12.44
C PRO A 420 12.66 -27.36 -11.16
N LYS A 421 12.89 -27.96 -10.01
CA LYS A 421 12.48 -27.47 -8.70
C LYS A 421 13.50 -26.50 -8.07
N CYS A 422 14.73 -26.41 -8.62
CA CYS A 422 15.76 -25.52 -8.05
C CYS A 422 15.44 -24.04 -8.31
N LEU A 423 15.73 -23.20 -7.33
CA LEU A 423 15.62 -21.73 -7.41
C LEU A 423 16.87 -21.12 -8.05
N ILE A 424 18.04 -21.62 -7.69
CA ILE A 424 19.34 -21.15 -8.17
C ILE A 424 20.24 -22.33 -8.58
N LYS A 425 21.18 -22.05 -9.50
CA LYS A 425 22.22 -23.01 -9.88
C LYS A 425 23.28 -23.17 -8.76
N SER A 426 23.94 -24.32 -8.70
CA SER A 426 25.10 -24.49 -7.80
C SER A 426 26.25 -23.52 -8.15
N LYS A 427 27.18 -23.29 -7.22
CA LYS A 427 28.38 -22.47 -7.47
C LYS A 427 29.21 -23.06 -8.61
N ALA A 428 29.34 -24.37 -8.65
CA ALA A 428 30.09 -25.08 -9.70
C ALA A 428 29.40 -24.91 -11.08
N ASP A 429 28.07 -25.07 -11.17
CA ASP A 429 27.34 -24.89 -12.41
C ASP A 429 27.38 -23.44 -12.93
N ARG A 430 27.34 -22.48 -12.03
CA ARG A 430 27.52 -21.06 -12.41
C ARG A 430 28.91 -20.78 -12.95
N TYR A 431 29.93 -21.32 -12.31
CA TYR A 431 31.33 -21.19 -12.78
C TYR A 431 31.47 -21.80 -14.19
N MET A 432 30.99 -23.02 -14.40
CA MET A 432 31.04 -23.71 -15.69
C MET A 432 30.24 -22.94 -16.76
N ALA A 433 29.08 -22.38 -16.41
CA ALA A 433 28.30 -21.57 -17.35
C ALA A 433 29.00 -20.26 -17.74
N LYS A 434 29.74 -19.65 -16.79
CA LYS A 434 30.57 -18.47 -17.06
C LYS A 434 31.71 -18.79 -17.99
N MET A 435 32.45 -19.86 -17.72
CA MET A 435 33.56 -20.34 -18.56
C MET A 435 33.10 -20.63 -20.00
N LYS A 436 32.01 -21.38 -20.17
CA LYS A 436 31.43 -21.66 -21.50
C LYS A 436 31.05 -20.39 -22.26
N LYS A 437 30.54 -19.37 -21.56
CA LYS A 437 30.17 -18.08 -22.18
C LYS A 437 31.43 -17.31 -22.61
N GLU A 438 32.47 -17.31 -21.79
CA GLU A 438 33.76 -16.67 -22.12
C GLU A 438 34.43 -17.35 -23.30
N GLU A 439 34.45 -18.70 -23.36
CA GLU A 439 34.94 -19.46 -24.51
C GLU A 439 34.13 -19.17 -25.78
N ALA A 440 32.80 -19.08 -25.70
CA ALA A 440 31.96 -18.77 -26.84
C ALA A 440 32.23 -17.35 -27.38
N ILE A 441 32.46 -16.38 -26.49
CA ILE A 441 32.88 -15.01 -26.86
C ILE A 441 34.24 -15.03 -27.54
N ALA A 442 35.22 -15.76 -26.98
CA ALA A 442 36.56 -15.90 -27.54
C ALA A 442 36.53 -16.54 -28.94
N ARG A 443 35.75 -17.60 -29.14
CA ARG A 443 35.53 -18.25 -30.45
C ARG A 443 34.81 -17.32 -31.45
N GLY A 444 33.85 -16.52 -31.00
CA GLY A 444 33.13 -15.55 -31.84
C GLY A 444 34.00 -14.38 -32.30
N SER A 445 34.97 -13.96 -31.47
CA SER A 445 35.93 -12.90 -31.86
C SER A 445 36.99 -13.42 -32.84
N SER A 446 37.41 -14.73 -32.74
CA SER A 446 38.37 -15.31 -33.67
C SER A 446 37.80 -15.50 -35.09
N ASN A 447 36.48 -15.70 -35.23
CA ASN A 447 35.82 -15.82 -36.52
C ASN A 447 35.60 -14.46 -37.25
N ARG A 448 35.54 -13.35 -36.51
CA ARG A 448 35.48 -12.02 -37.13
C ARG A 448 36.84 -11.57 -37.68
N GLY A 449 37.95 -12.13 -37.20
CA GLY A 449 39.30 -11.81 -37.69
C GLY A 449 39.68 -12.53 -39.01
N LYS A 450 38.96 -13.57 -39.46
CA LYS A 450 39.29 -14.33 -40.66
C LYS A 450 38.48 -13.97 -41.90
N GLN A 451 37.55 -13.04 -41.84
CA GLN A 451 36.77 -12.58 -43.01
C GLN A 451 37.20 -11.21 -43.57
N GLY A 452 38.38 -10.70 -43.17
CA GLY A 452 38.88 -9.38 -43.55
C GLY A 452 40.00 -9.37 -44.63
N SER A 453 40.17 -10.40 -45.45
CA SER A 453 41.11 -10.32 -46.56
C SER A 453 40.68 -11.18 -47.75
N LYS A 454 39.83 -10.63 -48.65
CA LYS A 454 39.83 -10.95 -50.08
C LYS A 454 39.09 -9.88 -50.89
N SER A 455 39.90 -9.20 -51.67
CA SER A 455 39.75 -8.63 -53.01
C SER A 455 38.63 -7.62 -53.28
N LYS A 456 39.11 -6.39 -53.55
CA LYS A 456 38.49 -5.41 -54.45
C LYS A 456 38.48 -5.93 -55.86
N SER A 457 37.35 -5.95 -56.57
CA SER A 457 37.31 -5.64 -57.98
C SER A 457 35.96 -5.03 -58.32
N SER A 458 36.07 -4.02 -59.13
CA SER A 458 35.14 -3.09 -59.71
C SER A 458 33.97 -3.69 -60.47
N SER A 459 32.78 -3.07 -60.37
CA SER A 459 32.05 -2.63 -61.57
C SER A 459 30.94 -1.63 -61.21
N LYS A 460 30.87 -0.55 -62.00
CA LYS A 460 29.86 0.50 -62.00
C LYS A 460 28.53 0.01 -62.61
N SER A 461 27.42 0.51 -62.10
CA SER A 461 26.40 1.26 -62.86
C SER A 461 25.12 1.46 -62.00
N SER A 462 24.78 2.71 -61.74
CA SER A 462 23.57 3.48 -62.12
C SER A 462 22.23 2.84 -61.76
N SER A 463 21.36 3.40 -60.97
CA SER A 463 20.63 4.66 -61.08
C SER A 463 19.47 4.75 -60.07
N LYS A 464 19.28 5.96 -59.57
CA LYS A 464 18.01 6.65 -59.27
C LYS A 464 17.06 6.22 -58.13
N MET A 465 17.04 7.06 -57.14
CA MET A 465 16.00 8.04 -56.73
C MET A 465 14.95 7.64 -55.69
N ASN A 466 14.97 8.47 -54.69
CA ASN A 466 13.87 9.00 -53.83
C ASN A 466 13.42 8.11 -52.66
N SER A 467 13.24 8.58 -51.45
CA SER A 467 13.03 9.93 -50.88
C SER A 467 13.20 9.91 -49.35
N LYS A 468 13.59 11.04 -48.85
CA LYS A 468 13.67 11.54 -47.49
C LYS A 468 12.70 10.99 -46.42
N SER A 469 13.22 10.68 -45.22
CA SER A 469 12.85 11.44 -44.02
C SER A 469 13.89 11.27 -42.91
N ASN A 470 14.32 12.38 -42.39
CA ASN A 470 15.29 12.58 -41.31
C ASN A 470 14.64 12.26 -39.96
N SER A 471 15.36 11.56 -39.09
CA SER A 471 15.37 11.91 -37.68
C SER A 471 16.72 11.54 -37.07
N LYS A 472 17.46 12.54 -36.72
CA LYS A 472 18.71 12.46 -35.96
C LYS A 472 18.38 12.16 -34.51
N SER A 473 18.92 11.07 -33.95
CA SER A 473 19.06 10.92 -32.52
C SER A 473 20.55 11.04 -32.19
N THR A 474 20.87 12.09 -31.49
CA THR A 474 22.20 12.35 -30.94
C THR A 474 22.35 11.60 -29.61
N ASN A 475 23.25 10.63 -29.59
CA ASN A 475 23.80 10.06 -28.36
C ASN A 475 24.67 11.11 -27.66
N ASN A 476 24.32 11.44 -26.42
CA ASN A 476 25.23 12.16 -25.53
C ASN A 476 25.44 11.30 -24.26
N LYS A 477 26.63 10.73 -24.17
CA LYS A 477 27.17 10.13 -22.94
C LYS A 477 27.72 11.26 -22.08
N GLY A 478 27.08 11.53 -20.96
CA GLY A 478 27.59 12.40 -19.92
C GLY A 478 27.50 11.71 -18.57
N ALA A 479 28.63 11.20 -18.08
CA ALA A 479 28.73 10.65 -16.73
C ALA A 479 28.81 11.81 -15.73
N ALA A 480 27.78 11.99 -14.92
CA ALA A 480 27.84 12.84 -13.73
C ALA A 480 28.03 11.94 -12.49
N LYS A 481 29.20 12.05 -11.87
CA LYS A 481 29.49 11.56 -10.53
C LYS A 481 28.90 12.56 -9.54
N GLU A 482 27.83 12.22 -8.86
CA GLU A 482 27.41 12.97 -7.67
C GLU A 482 28.08 12.40 -6.42
N LYS A 483 28.82 13.29 -5.78
CA LYS A 483 29.39 13.10 -4.43
C LYS A 483 28.29 13.36 -3.40
N PHE A 484 27.96 12.34 -2.62
CA PHE A 484 27.21 12.53 -1.38
C PHE A 484 28.09 13.22 -0.34
N GLY A 485 27.74 14.44 0.04
CA GLY A 485 28.32 15.19 1.12
C GLY A 485 27.65 14.84 2.46
N ASP A 486 28.52 14.54 3.44
CA ASP A 486 28.15 14.33 4.84
C ASP A 486 27.49 15.56 5.45
N PHE A 487 26.23 15.48 5.83
CA PHE A 487 25.59 16.47 6.66
C PHE A 487 25.83 16.14 8.13
N LYS A 488 26.87 16.79 8.72
CA LYS A 488 27.02 16.89 10.18
C LYS A 488 26.11 18.02 10.68
N GLY A 489 25.03 17.64 11.35
CA GLY A 489 24.16 18.58 12.05
C GLY A 489 24.86 19.26 13.23
N LYS A 490 24.99 20.57 13.18
CA LYS A 490 25.33 21.39 14.34
C LYS A 490 24.04 21.73 15.09
N GLY A 491 23.92 21.25 16.33
CA GLY A 491 22.86 21.64 17.24
C GLY A 491 22.95 23.12 17.67
N PRO A 492 21.84 23.77 18.05
CA PRO A 492 21.85 25.16 18.44
C PRO A 492 22.49 25.38 19.82
N LYS A 493 23.43 26.30 19.86
CA LYS A 493 24.07 26.77 21.12
C LYS A 493 23.05 27.52 21.98
N SER A 494 22.90 27.10 23.24
CA SER A 494 22.18 27.81 24.29
C SER A 494 22.83 29.18 24.56
N ARG A 495 22.06 30.24 24.43
CA ARG A 495 22.43 31.57 24.94
C ARG A 495 22.08 31.67 26.42
N SER A 496 23.09 31.73 27.27
CA SER A 496 22.95 32.11 28.68
C SER A 496 22.64 33.59 28.75
N SER A 497 21.48 33.97 29.29
CA SER A 497 21.17 35.36 29.68
C SER A 497 21.74 35.63 31.05
N LYS A 498 22.71 36.57 31.12
CA LYS A 498 23.16 37.20 32.37
C LYS A 498 22.09 38.11 32.89
N SER A 499 21.65 37.87 34.12
CA SER A 499 20.84 38.77 34.91
C SER A 499 21.68 39.99 35.35
N ASN A 500 21.25 41.19 34.98
CA ASN A 500 21.71 42.42 35.61
C ASN A 500 20.65 42.91 36.58
N SER A 501 21.02 42.84 37.84
CA SER A 501 20.31 43.51 38.94
C SER A 501 20.53 45.02 38.86
N ARG A 502 19.48 45.83 38.84
CA ARG A 502 19.52 47.24 39.27
C ARG A 502 18.47 47.46 40.33
N LYS A 503 18.99 47.79 41.53
CA LYS A 503 18.26 48.45 42.64
C LYS A 503 17.87 49.86 42.23
N GLY A 504 16.74 50.33 42.77
CA GLY A 504 16.56 51.72 42.96
C GLY A 504 15.13 52.26 42.78
N ARG A 505 14.47 52.41 43.88
CA ARG A 505 13.34 53.25 44.31
C ARG A 505 11.94 52.81 44.02
#